data_b1d877d4866c14185d8a43209a6506b5
#
_entry.id   b1d877d4866c14185d8a43209a6506b5
#
_cell.length_a   1.000
_cell.length_b   1.000
_cell.length_c   1.000
_cell.angle_alpha   90.00
_cell.angle_beta   90.00
_cell.angle_gamma   90.00
#
_symmetry.space_group_name_H-M   'P 1'
#
loop_
_entity.id
_entity.type
_entity.pdbx_description
1 polymer ?
#
loop_
_entity_poly.entity_id
_entity_poly.type
_entity_poly.pdbx_seq_one_letter_code
_entity_poly.pdbx_strand_id
1 'polypeptide(L)'
;MEQCGVLPEFKGIAMHDCWASYWNYPDIQHAVCCAHLLRELTGIDENHPEQKWASAFIDLLLEMKKVKDKAVEKGKDFLSYYHYHKFDKKYDELIEQARKENPLPETTEKKRGRKKKGKILALVERLANYKVPVCLFIHNFNVPFDNNQAERDLRMIKVKTKVSGCFRTEEGARDYLKIMSYVGTAHKQGYNAYEAIKNAITG
;
A
#
# COMPACT_ATOMS: atom_id res chain seq x y z
N MET A 1 -15.29 0.89 8.56
CA MET A 1 -14.35 2.02 8.65
C MET A 1 -15.00 3.25 9.27
N GLU A 2 -16.24 3.60 8.92
CA GLU A 2 -16.96 4.75 9.49
C GLU A 2 -17.15 4.66 11.01
N GLN A 3 -17.43 3.46 11.54
CA GLN A 3 -17.62 3.26 12.98
C GLN A 3 -16.37 3.52 13.84
N CYS A 4 -15.18 3.53 13.25
CA CYS A 4 -13.94 3.82 13.97
C CYS A 4 -13.63 5.32 14.07
N GLY A 5 -14.35 6.18 13.35
CA GLY A 5 -14.22 7.67 13.40
C GLY A 5 -12.88 8.25 12.91
N VAL A 6 -11.88 7.40 12.59
CA VAL A 6 -10.52 7.89 12.29
C VAL A 6 -10.41 8.45 10.86
N LEU A 7 -10.87 7.70 9.85
CA LEU A 7 -10.70 8.13 8.45
C LEU A 7 -11.55 9.34 8.06
N PRO A 8 -12.81 9.50 8.52
CA PRO A 8 -13.62 10.67 8.18
C PRO A 8 -13.01 12.01 8.63
N GLU A 9 -12.26 12.02 9.73
CA GLU A 9 -11.63 13.23 10.29
C GLU A 9 -10.14 13.36 9.93
N PHE A 10 -9.56 12.35 9.27
CA PHE A 10 -8.16 12.33 8.94
C PHE A 10 -7.84 13.30 7.79
N LYS A 11 -6.88 14.19 8.05
CA LYS A 11 -6.35 15.13 7.05
C LYS A 11 -4.88 14.84 6.83
N GLY A 12 -4.57 14.07 5.80
CA GLY A 12 -3.19 13.70 5.54
C GLY A 12 -3.08 12.66 4.42
N ILE A 13 -1.99 11.91 4.42
CA ILE A 13 -1.74 10.87 3.43
C ILE A 13 -2.05 9.50 4.04
N ALA A 14 -3.04 8.80 3.50
CA ALA A 14 -3.37 7.44 3.89
C ALA A 14 -2.74 6.44 2.93
N MET A 15 -1.85 5.59 3.44
CA MET A 15 -1.28 4.48 2.66
C MET A 15 -2.10 3.22 2.87
N HIS A 16 -2.49 2.56 1.76
CA HIS A 16 -3.33 1.37 1.79
C HIS A 16 -3.06 0.41 0.61
N ASP A 17 -3.69 -0.75 0.64
CA ASP A 17 -3.58 -1.84 -0.34
C ASP A 17 -4.48 -1.70 -1.58
N CYS A 18 -5.01 -0.52 -1.86
CA CYS A 18 -5.99 -0.25 -2.91
C CYS A 18 -7.39 -0.83 -2.67
N TRP A 19 -7.75 -1.26 -1.45
CA TRP A 19 -9.11 -1.71 -1.20
C TRP A 19 -10.13 -0.60 -1.46
N ALA A 20 -11.23 -0.96 -2.15
CA ALA A 20 -12.20 0.01 -2.70
C ALA A 20 -12.79 0.99 -1.66
N SER A 21 -12.94 0.55 -0.41
CA SER A 21 -13.53 1.37 0.65
C SER A 21 -12.68 2.60 1.03
N TYR A 22 -11.37 2.59 0.77
CA TYR A 22 -10.52 3.77 1.03
C TYR A 22 -10.84 4.94 0.10
N TRP A 23 -11.24 4.65 -1.14
CA TRP A 23 -11.55 5.67 -2.14
C TRP A 23 -12.86 6.43 -1.89
N ASN A 24 -13.63 6.02 -0.87
CA ASN A 24 -14.82 6.75 -0.41
C ASN A 24 -14.48 8.02 0.40
N TYR A 25 -13.19 8.28 0.64
CA TYR A 25 -12.70 9.45 1.39
C TYR A 25 -11.92 10.39 0.47
N PRO A 26 -12.60 11.23 -0.34
CA PRO A 26 -11.96 12.07 -1.37
C PRO A 26 -11.09 13.20 -0.79
N ASP A 27 -11.32 13.58 0.47
CA ASP A 27 -10.59 14.65 1.15
C ASP A 27 -9.23 14.21 1.70
N ILE A 28 -8.92 12.91 1.59
CA ILE A 28 -7.65 12.31 2.02
C ILE A 28 -6.75 12.15 0.80
N GLN A 29 -5.47 12.49 0.93
CA GLN A 29 -4.49 12.10 -0.08
C GLN A 29 -4.17 10.61 0.05
N HIS A 30 -4.28 9.87 -1.06
CA HIS A 30 -4.06 8.43 -1.07
C HIS A 30 -2.65 8.08 -1.55
N ALA A 31 -2.03 7.10 -0.89
CA ALA A 31 -0.82 6.44 -1.34
C ALA A 31 -1.06 4.92 -1.41
N VAL A 32 -0.55 4.27 -2.43
CA VAL A 32 -0.70 2.83 -2.60
C VAL A 32 0.55 2.12 -2.09
N CYS A 33 0.36 1.06 -1.28
CA CYS A 33 1.44 0.20 -0.84
C CYS A 33 2.00 -0.62 -2.02
N CYS A 34 3.16 -0.25 -2.52
CA CYS A 34 3.78 -0.92 -3.65
C CYS A 34 4.16 -2.38 -3.38
N ALA A 35 4.36 -2.79 -2.10
CA ALA A 35 4.61 -4.19 -1.78
C ALA A 35 3.44 -5.11 -2.17
N HIS A 36 2.19 -4.64 -2.06
CA HIS A 36 1.03 -5.39 -2.52
C HIS A 36 0.97 -5.49 -4.04
N LEU A 37 1.28 -4.38 -4.74
CA LEU A 37 1.36 -4.38 -6.20
C LEU A 37 2.45 -5.34 -6.70
N LEU A 38 3.64 -5.31 -6.08
CA LEU A 38 4.73 -6.22 -6.44
C LEU A 38 4.30 -7.69 -6.30
N ARG A 39 3.62 -8.07 -5.19
CA ARG A 39 3.12 -9.45 -5.02
C ARG A 39 2.12 -9.86 -6.11
N GLU A 40 1.22 -8.97 -6.50
CA GLU A 40 0.26 -9.26 -7.56
C GLU A 40 0.94 -9.36 -8.94
N LEU A 41 1.88 -8.45 -9.23
CA LEU A 41 2.67 -8.48 -10.47
C LEU A 41 3.55 -9.73 -10.56
N THR A 42 4.23 -10.11 -9.46
CA THR A 42 5.01 -11.36 -9.37
C THR A 42 4.12 -12.58 -9.63
N GLY A 43 2.92 -12.61 -9.01
CA GLY A 43 1.98 -13.70 -9.26
C GLY A 43 1.50 -13.77 -10.73
N ILE A 44 1.46 -12.65 -11.46
CA ILE A 44 1.17 -12.64 -12.91
C ILE A 44 2.39 -13.15 -13.68
N ASP A 45 3.59 -12.63 -13.39
CA ASP A 45 4.83 -13.02 -14.07
C ASP A 45 5.13 -14.52 -13.95
N GLU A 46 4.90 -15.11 -12.75
CA GLU A 46 5.09 -16.55 -12.48
C GLU A 46 4.05 -17.43 -13.17
N ASN A 47 2.77 -17.02 -13.21
CA ASN A 47 1.67 -17.84 -13.73
C ASN A 47 1.35 -17.56 -15.21
N HIS A 48 1.84 -16.44 -15.75
CA HIS A 48 1.58 -15.94 -17.10
C HIS A 48 2.86 -15.39 -17.73
N PRO A 49 3.88 -16.22 -18.02
CA PRO A 49 5.18 -15.77 -18.51
C PRO A 49 5.14 -15.07 -19.87
N GLU A 50 4.03 -15.16 -20.59
CA GLU A 50 3.73 -14.39 -21.81
C GLU A 50 3.44 -12.90 -21.52
N GLN A 51 3.04 -12.55 -20.29
CA GLN A 51 2.71 -11.18 -19.85
C GLN A 51 3.97 -10.39 -19.49
N LYS A 52 4.79 -10.06 -20.48
CA LYS A 52 6.10 -9.41 -20.26
C LYS A 52 6.03 -8.03 -19.62
N TRP A 53 4.88 -7.36 -19.71
CA TRP A 53 4.66 -6.09 -19.04
C TRP A 53 4.73 -6.21 -17.50
N ALA A 54 4.38 -7.38 -16.93
CA ALA A 54 4.34 -7.56 -15.48
C ALA A 54 5.75 -7.49 -14.87
N SER A 55 6.72 -8.25 -15.41
CA SER A 55 8.12 -8.18 -14.96
C SER A 55 8.72 -6.79 -15.21
N ALA A 56 8.44 -6.18 -16.37
CA ALA A 56 8.91 -4.84 -16.67
C ALA A 56 8.32 -3.77 -15.72
N PHE A 57 7.09 -3.97 -15.25
CA PHE A 57 6.46 -3.10 -14.26
C PHE A 57 7.07 -3.27 -12.86
N ILE A 58 7.41 -4.51 -12.47
CA ILE A 58 8.19 -4.78 -11.25
C ILE A 58 9.51 -4.02 -11.28
N ASP A 59 10.26 -4.15 -12.38
CA ASP A 59 11.54 -3.48 -12.56
C ASP A 59 11.40 -1.96 -12.47
N LEU A 60 10.35 -1.39 -13.07
CA LEU A 60 10.08 0.03 -13.01
C LEU A 60 9.86 0.51 -11.56
N LEU A 61 8.99 -0.18 -10.79
CA LEU A 61 8.71 0.19 -9.39
C LEU A 61 9.97 0.09 -8.52
N LEU A 62 10.77 -0.94 -8.71
CA LEU A 62 12.04 -1.13 -7.99
C LEU A 62 13.10 -0.11 -8.40
N GLU A 63 13.18 0.25 -9.68
CA GLU A 63 14.06 1.33 -10.16
C GLU A 63 13.66 2.68 -9.55
N MET A 64 12.36 3.02 -9.54
CA MET A 64 11.84 4.22 -8.90
C MET A 64 12.25 4.29 -7.43
N LYS A 65 12.05 3.17 -6.69
CA LYS A 65 12.45 3.07 -5.28
C LYS A 65 13.94 3.30 -5.10
N LYS A 66 14.78 2.60 -5.87
CA LYS A 66 16.24 2.71 -5.82
C LYS A 66 16.74 4.14 -6.09
N VAL A 67 16.13 4.83 -7.06
CA VAL A 67 16.50 6.20 -7.40
C VAL A 67 16.08 7.17 -6.30
N LYS A 68 14.89 6.99 -5.71
CA LYS A 68 14.47 7.75 -4.53
C LYS A 68 15.42 7.54 -3.35
N ASP A 69 15.70 6.28 -2.98
CA ASP A 69 16.54 5.95 -1.83
C ASP A 69 17.93 6.61 -1.98
N LYS A 70 18.54 6.53 -3.17
CA LYS A 70 19.82 7.22 -3.48
C LYS A 70 19.71 8.75 -3.42
N ALA A 71 18.56 9.33 -3.74
CA ALA A 71 18.36 10.76 -3.62
C ALA A 71 18.27 11.18 -2.16
N VAL A 72 17.55 10.43 -1.33
CA VAL A 72 17.46 10.64 0.13
C VAL A 72 18.83 10.51 0.79
N GLU A 73 19.63 9.48 0.45
CA GLU A 73 21.01 9.31 0.95
C GLU A 73 21.91 10.53 0.64
N LYS A 74 21.61 11.25 -0.45
CA LYS A 74 22.32 12.47 -0.84
C LYS A 74 21.69 13.75 -0.26
N GLY A 75 20.76 13.63 0.68
CA GLY A 75 20.08 14.76 1.32
C GLY A 75 19.15 15.55 0.39
N LYS A 76 18.58 14.88 -0.64
CA LYS A 76 17.62 15.50 -1.56
C LYS A 76 16.20 15.21 -1.13
N ASP A 77 15.30 16.15 -1.33
CA ASP A 77 13.87 16.02 -1.02
C ASP A 77 13.01 15.74 -2.26
N PHE A 78 13.63 15.74 -3.46
CA PHE A 78 12.94 15.49 -4.74
C PHE A 78 13.89 14.89 -5.78
N LEU A 79 13.31 14.27 -6.79
CA LEU A 79 14.03 13.77 -7.97
C LEU A 79 14.22 14.88 -8.99
N SER A 80 15.19 14.71 -9.89
CA SER A 80 15.34 15.60 -11.05
C SER A 80 14.16 15.45 -12.02
N TYR A 81 13.86 16.50 -12.77
CA TYR A 81 12.86 16.50 -13.84
C TYR A 81 13.06 15.33 -14.83
N TYR A 82 14.32 15.02 -15.16
CA TYR A 82 14.66 13.89 -16.01
C TYR A 82 14.10 12.56 -15.48
N HIS A 83 14.26 12.28 -14.18
CA HIS A 83 13.76 11.04 -13.59
C HIS A 83 12.24 10.99 -13.60
N TYR A 84 11.56 12.08 -13.24
CA TYR A 84 10.09 12.13 -13.28
C TYR A 84 9.58 11.85 -14.70
N HIS A 85 10.10 12.54 -15.70
CA HIS A 85 9.68 12.36 -17.09
C HIS A 85 9.96 10.94 -17.60
N LYS A 86 11.15 10.39 -17.28
CA LYS A 86 11.53 9.01 -17.63
C LYS A 86 10.54 8.01 -17.06
N PHE A 87 10.25 8.12 -15.76
CA PHE A 87 9.37 7.18 -15.07
C PHE A 87 7.92 7.33 -15.52
N ASP A 88 7.45 8.54 -15.68
CA ASP A 88 6.10 8.83 -16.14
C ASP A 88 5.83 8.23 -17.53
N LYS A 89 6.72 8.48 -18.47
CA LYS A 89 6.67 7.92 -19.82
C LYS A 89 6.69 6.39 -19.81
N LYS A 90 7.65 5.80 -19.07
CA LYS A 90 7.77 4.34 -18.97
C LYS A 90 6.55 3.69 -18.34
N TYR A 91 5.94 4.33 -17.35
CA TYR A 91 4.72 3.86 -16.71
C TYR A 91 3.57 3.79 -17.72
N ASP A 92 3.35 4.86 -18.50
CA ASP A 92 2.28 4.91 -19.49
C ASP A 92 2.49 3.91 -20.62
N GLU A 93 3.74 3.76 -21.11
CA GLU A 93 4.09 2.75 -22.12
C GLU A 93 3.75 1.34 -21.65
N LEU A 94 4.04 1.00 -20.38
CA LEU A 94 3.75 -0.31 -19.82
C LEU A 94 2.24 -0.53 -19.63
N ILE A 95 1.48 0.50 -19.24
CA ILE A 95 0.02 0.41 -19.17
C ILE A 95 -0.59 0.16 -20.54
N GLU A 96 -0.11 0.87 -21.57
CA GLU A 96 -0.57 0.65 -22.93
C GLU A 96 -0.24 -0.75 -23.44
N GLN A 97 0.97 -1.23 -23.18
CA GLN A 97 1.37 -2.59 -23.51
C GLN A 97 0.47 -3.61 -22.81
N ALA A 98 0.27 -3.47 -21.49
CA ALA A 98 -0.56 -4.37 -20.71
C ALA A 98 -2.03 -4.41 -21.21
N ARG A 99 -2.57 -3.27 -21.63
CA ARG A 99 -3.92 -3.20 -22.23
C ARG A 99 -3.99 -3.90 -23.59
N LYS A 100 -2.96 -3.78 -24.42
CA LYS A 100 -2.90 -4.48 -25.72
C LYS A 100 -2.82 -5.99 -25.54
N GLU A 101 -2.05 -6.47 -24.56
CA GLU A 101 -1.91 -7.88 -24.25
C GLU A 101 -3.17 -8.46 -23.55
N ASN A 102 -3.99 -7.62 -22.93
CA ASN A 102 -5.18 -8.02 -22.19
C ASN A 102 -6.44 -7.25 -22.67
N PRO A 103 -6.90 -7.45 -23.90
CA PRO A 103 -8.07 -6.78 -24.40
C PRO A 103 -9.32 -7.18 -23.60
N LEU A 104 -10.30 -6.27 -23.54
CA LEU A 104 -11.59 -6.57 -22.94
C LEU A 104 -12.24 -7.76 -23.67
N PRO A 105 -12.71 -8.79 -22.95
CA PRO A 105 -13.35 -9.92 -23.60
C PRO A 105 -14.56 -9.48 -24.43
N GLU A 106 -14.58 -9.83 -25.70
CA GLU A 106 -15.74 -9.65 -26.55
C GLU A 106 -16.87 -10.54 -26.05
N THR A 107 -17.95 -9.94 -25.58
CA THR A 107 -19.13 -10.68 -25.16
C THR A 107 -20.16 -10.63 -26.25
N THR A 108 -20.39 -11.76 -26.87
CA THR A 108 -21.50 -11.99 -27.84
C THR A 108 -22.88 -12.07 -27.17
N GLU A 109 -22.92 -12.31 -25.85
CA GLU A 109 -24.18 -12.41 -25.11
C GLU A 109 -24.44 -11.17 -24.24
N LYS A 110 -25.62 -10.57 -24.38
CA LYS A 110 -26.14 -9.51 -23.51
C LYS A 110 -26.55 -10.08 -22.15
N LYS A 111 -25.56 -10.45 -21.32
CA LYS A 111 -25.82 -10.79 -19.90
C LYS A 111 -26.07 -9.53 -19.09
N ARG A 112 -27.14 -9.55 -18.28
CA ARG A 112 -27.46 -8.45 -17.33
C ARG A 112 -26.35 -8.35 -16.31
N GLY A 113 -25.68 -7.21 -16.19
CA GLY A 113 -24.62 -6.94 -15.21
C GLY A 113 -23.30 -6.46 -15.83
N ARG A 114 -22.36 -6.00 -14.97
CA ARG A 114 -21.03 -5.54 -15.39
C ARG A 114 -20.20 -6.72 -15.88
N LYS A 115 -19.57 -6.60 -17.04
CA LYS A 115 -18.63 -7.60 -17.58
C LYS A 115 -17.56 -7.92 -16.53
N LYS A 116 -17.36 -9.21 -16.23
CA LYS A 116 -16.28 -9.65 -15.32
C LYS A 116 -14.94 -9.43 -16.04
N LYS A 117 -14.18 -8.46 -15.58
CA LYS A 117 -12.79 -8.30 -15.97
C LYS A 117 -11.98 -9.43 -15.31
N GLY A 118 -11.09 -10.10 -16.05
CA GLY A 118 -10.13 -11.04 -15.46
C GLY A 118 -9.25 -10.34 -14.43
N LYS A 119 -8.60 -11.11 -13.55
CA LYS A 119 -7.73 -10.55 -12.48
C LYS A 119 -6.61 -9.67 -13.05
N ILE A 120 -6.01 -10.09 -14.16
CA ILE A 120 -4.93 -9.36 -14.84
C ILE A 120 -5.43 -7.99 -15.31
N LEU A 121 -6.50 -7.95 -16.08
CA LEU A 121 -7.06 -6.69 -16.58
C LEU A 121 -7.54 -5.78 -15.43
N ALA A 122 -8.06 -6.36 -14.36
CA ALA A 122 -8.45 -5.59 -13.17
C ALA A 122 -7.24 -4.90 -12.51
N LEU A 123 -6.06 -5.55 -12.47
CA LEU A 123 -4.82 -4.95 -12.00
C LEU A 123 -4.34 -3.85 -12.95
N VAL A 124 -4.34 -4.09 -14.27
CA VAL A 124 -3.95 -3.09 -15.27
C VAL A 124 -4.77 -1.81 -15.15
N GLU A 125 -6.11 -1.96 -15.07
CA GLU A 125 -7.00 -0.82 -14.91
C GLU A 125 -6.81 -0.09 -13.56
N ARG A 126 -6.49 -0.83 -12.51
CA ARG A 126 -6.16 -0.25 -11.21
C ARG A 126 -4.88 0.57 -11.27
N LEU A 127 -3.82 0.03 -11.88
CA LEU A 127 -2.56 0.74 -12.10
C LEU A 127 -2.78 2.01 -12.96
N ALA A 128 -3.59 1.91 -14.02
CA ALA A 128 -3.90 3.05 -14.87
C ALA A 128 -4.69 4.15 -14.13
N ASN A 129 -5.74 3.78 -13.39
CA ASN A 129 -6.61 4.73 -12.72
C ASN A 129 -5.97 5.38 -11.49
N TYR A 130 -5.05 4.68 -10.84
CA TYR A 130 -4.41 5.13 -9.59
C TYR A 130 -2.92 5.40 -9.74
N LYS A 131 -2.46 5.80 -10.94
CA LYS A 131 -1.06 6.16 -11.22
C LYS A 131 -0.51 7.16 -10.20
N VAL A 132 -1.25 8.25 -9.91
CA VAL A 132 -0.81 9.29 -8.97
C VAL A 132 -0.62 8.73 -7.56
N PRO A 133 -1.57 8.01 -6.93
CA PRO A 133 -1.36 7.34 -5.64
C PRO A 133 -0.24 6.29 -5.64
N VAL A 134 -0.06 5.55 -6.73
CA VAL A 134 1.03 4.55 -6.87
C VAL A 134 2.39 5.24 -6.90
N CYS A 135 2.52 6.35 -7.63
CA CYS A 135 3.77 7.08 -7.78
C CYS A 135 4.02 8.12 -6.68
N LEU A 136 3.11 8.29 -5.71
CA LEU A 136 3.21 9.36 -4.71
C LEU A 136 4.54 9.31 -3.93
N PHE A 137 5.07 8.12 -3.68
CA PHE A 137 6.33 7.95 -2.94
C PHE A 137 7.55 8.57 -3.62
N ILE A 138 7.56 8.75 -4.94
CA ILE A 138 8.65 9.47 -5.64
C ILE A 138 8.41 10.97 -5.70
N HIS A 139 7.17 11.43 -5.56
CA HIS A 139 6.81 12.85 -5.56
C HIS A 139 6.85 13.48 -4.17
N ASN A 140 6.64 12.67 -3.14
CA ASN A 140 6.75 13.08 -1.74
C ASN A 140 7.61 12.06 -0.98
N PHE A 141 8.84 12.45 -0.63
CA PHE A 141 9.81 11.55 -0.02
C PHE A 141 9.44 11.11 1.40
N ASN A 142 8.52 11.82 2.06
CA ASN A 142 7.97 11.38 3.35
C ASN A 142 7.03 10.18 3.20
N VAL A 143 6.54 9.89 2.00
CA VAL A 143 5.71 8.72 1.73
C VAL A 143 6.61 7.51 1.53
N PRO A 144 6.51 6.46 2.36
CA PRO A 144 7.29 5.25 2.18
C PRO A 144 6.85 4.49 0.91
N PHE A 145 7.68 3.56 0.45
CA PHE A 145 7.36 2.69 -0.69
C PHE A 145 6.30 1.65 -0.35
N ASP A 146 6.26 1.21 0.90
CA ASP A 146 5.35 0.18 1.38
C ASP A 146 4.82 0.49 2.80
N ASN A 147 3.80 -0.26 3.21
CA ASN A 147 3.17 -0.15 4.52
C ASN A 147 3.61 -1.26 5.51
N ASN A 148 4.78 -1.85 5.27
CA ASN A 148 5.26 -2.99 6.06
C ASN A 148 5.39 -2.68 7.55
N GLN A 149 5.64 -1.42 7.93
CA GLN A 149 5.73 -1.02 9.33
C GLN A 149 4.38 -1.14 10.04
N ALA A 150 3.32 -0.59 9.46
CA ALA A 150 1.98 -0.70 10.04
C ALA A 150 1.48 -2.16 10.07
N GLU A 151 1.82 -2.95 9.04
CA GLU A 151 1.52 -4.38 9.04
C GLU A 151 2.24 -5.13 10.16
N ARG A 152 3.50 -4.79 10.44
CA ARG A 152 4.27 -5.36 11.57
C ARG A 152 3.65 -4.99 12.91
N ASP A 153 3.24 -3.74 13.08
CA ASP A 153 2.59 -3.27 14.31
C ASP A 153 1.31 -4.05 14.62
N LEU A 154 0.53 -4.38 13.59
CA LEU A 154 -0.70 -5.17 13.73
C LEU A 154 -0.46 -6.68 13.83
N ARG A 155 0.73 -7.17 13.49
CA ARG A 155 1.03 -8.62 13.46
C ARG A 155 0.85 -9.26 14.84
N MET A 156 1.29 -8.60 15.91
CA MET A 156 1.18 -9.13 17.27
C MET A 156 -0.28 -9.33 17.69
N ILE A 157 -1.17 -8.46 17.25
CA ILE A 157 -2.61 -8.58 17.49
C ILE A 157 -3.18 -9.82 16.73
N LYS A 158 -2.79 -9.96 15.45
CA LYS A 158 -3.18 -11.11 14.63
C LYS A 158 -2.64 -12.43 15.20
N VAL A 159 -1.41 -12.45 15.71
CA VAL A 159 -0.80 -13.62 16.34
C VAL A 159 -1.57 -13.98 17.61
N LYS A 160 -1.88 -13.01 18.48
CA LYS A 160 -2.65 -13.26 19.70
C LYS A 160 -4.03 -13.83 19.38
N THR A 161 -4.77 -13.26 18.45
CA THR A 161 -6.09 -13.77 18.05
C THR A 161 -6.02 -15.17 17.46
N LYS A 162 -4.96 -15.47 16.70
CA LYS A 162 -4.77 -16.79 16.06
C LYS A 162 -4.34 -17.89 17.06
N VAL A 163 -3.48 -17.55 18.02
CA VAL A 163 -2.91 -18.52 18.97
C VAL A 163 -3.83 -18.73 20.19
N SER A 164 -4.40 -17.65 20.73
CA SER A 164 -5.23 -17.68 21.95
C SER A 164 -6.73 -17.66 21.64
N GLY A 165 -7.13 -17.77 20.38
CA GLY A 165 -8.51 -17.53 19.93
C GLY A 165 -8.82 -16.04 19.90
N CYS A 166 -10.04 -15.66 20.24
CA CYS A 166 -10.42 -14.25 20.37
C CYS A 166 -10.21 -13.74 21.81
N PHE A 167 -10.32 -12.44 21.99
CA PHE A 167 -10.41 -11.85 23.32
C PHE A 167 -11.74 -12.28 23.98
N ARG A 168 -11.72 -12.57 25.29
CA ARG A 168 -12.92 -13.00 26.04
C ARG A 168 -13.95 -11.88 26.19
N THR A 169 -13.47 -10.63 26.28
CA THR A 169 -14.30 -9.44 26.43
C THR A 169 -13.82 -8.34 25.49
N GLU A 170 -14.71 -7.44 25.09
CA GLU A 170 -14.38 -6.28 24.30
C GLU A 170 -13.46 -5.31 25.08
N GLU A 171 -13.70 -5.17 26.38
CA GLU A 171 -12.87 -4.35 27.28
C GLU A 171 -11.44 -4.86 27.31
N GLY A 172 -11.22 -6.18 27.53
CA GLY A 172 -9.89 -6.78 27.50
C GLY A 172 -9.19 -6.64 26.16
N ALA A 173 -9.93 -6.65 25.05
CA ALA A 173 -9.36 -6.34 23.72
C ALA A 173 -8.91 -4.88 23.64
N ARG A 174 -9.73 -3.97 24.09
CA ARG A 174 -9.46 -2.52 24.10
C ARG A 174 -8.24 -2.18 24.94
N ASP A 175 -8.15 -2.74 26.14
CA ASP A 175 -7.02 -2.49 27.04
C ASP A 175 -5.71 -3.07 26.49
N TYR A 176 -5.77 -4.27 25.93
CA TYR A 176 -4.61 -4.85 25.24
C TYR A 176 -4.14 -3.95 24.09
N LEU A 177 -5.05 -3.45 23.27
CA LEU A 177 -4.71 -2.57 22.15
C LEU A 177 -4.11 -1.25 22.61
N LYS A 178 -4.61 -0.64 23.70
CA LYS A 178 -4.04 0.57 24.31
C LYS A 178 -2.61 0.36 24.76
N ILE A 179 -2.37 -0.74 25.51
CA ILE A 179 -1.03 -1.08 26.00
C ILE A 179 -0.07 -1.31 24.83
N MET A 180 -0.49 -2.10 23.84
CA MET A 180 0.35 -2.37 22.66
C MET A 180 0.64 -1.12 21.83
N SER A 181 -0.33 -0.21 21.71
CA SER A 181 -0.14 1.08 21.05
C SER A 181 0.86 1.96 21.78
N TYR A 182 0.76 2.04 23.10
CA TYR A 182 1.69 2.80 23.95
C TYR A 182 3.12 2.27 23.85
N VAL A 183 3.30 0.96 24.06
CA VAL A 183 4.61 0.30 23.94
C VAL A 183 5.21 0.44 22.55
N GLY A 184 4.39 0.25 21.51
CA GLY A 184 4.82 0.41 20.12
C GLY A 184 5.26 1.85 19.80
N THR A 185 4.57 2.84 20.35
CA THR A 185 4.92 4.26 20.20
C THR A 185 6.22 4.58 20.93
N ALA A 186 6.37 4.12 22.18
CA ALA A 186 7.58 4.30 22.95
C ALA A 186 8.81 3.71 22.23
N HIS A 187 8.68 2.49 21.71
CA HIS A 187 9.74 1.85 20.94
C HIS A 187 10.12 2.63 19.66
N LYS A 188 9.15 3.16 18.93
CA LYS A 188 9.38 4.00 17.73
C LYS A 188 10.08 5.31 18.06
N GLN A 189 9.88 5.82 19.27
CA GLN A 189 10.55 7.02 19.81
C GLN A 189 11.92 6.73 20.43
N GLY A 190 12.39 5.47 20.39
CA GLY A 190 13.68 5.06 20.91
C GLY A 190 13.69 4.75 22.41
N TYR A 191 12.52 4.72 23.07
CA TYR A 191 12.43 4.36 24.51
C TYR A 191 12.42 2.84 24.69
N ASN A 192 12.99 2.40 25.82
CA ASN A 192 12.89 1.02 26.26
C ASN A 192 11.44 0.73 26.69
N ALA A 193 10.87 -0.38 26.22
CA ALA A 193 9.48 -0.76 26.51
C ALA A 193 9.23 -0.95 28.02
N TYR A 194 10.19 -1.54 28.74
CA TYR A 194 10.07 -1.74 30.19
C TYR A 194 10.04 -0.41 30.95
N GLU A 195 10.97 0.51 30.63
CA GLU A 195 10.99 1.84 31.25
C GLU A 195 9.73 2.64 30.91
N ALA A 196 9.22 2.53 29.68
CA ALA A 196 7.97 3.17 29.29
C ALA A 196 6.79 2.68 30.14
N ILE A 197 6.64 1.36 30.31
CA ILE A 197 5.58 0.77 31.15
C ILE A 197 5.77 1.17 32.62
N LYS A 198 6.98 1.08 33.16
CA LYS A 198 7.30 1.49 34.52
C LYS A 198 6.88 2.94 34.77
N ASN A 199 7.28 3.87 33.90
CA ASN A 199 6.93 5.29 34.02
C ASN A 199 5.41 5.53 33.93
N ALA A 200 4.69 4.76 33.11
CA ALA A 200 3.23 4.86 33.02
C ALA A 200 2.49 4.39 34.28
N ILE A 201 3.12 3.53 35.10
CA ILE A 201 2.55 2.99 36.35
C ILE A 201 2.95 3.85 37.57
N THR A 202 4.16 4.41 37.54
CA THR A 202 4.72 5.16 38.70
C THR A 202 4.44 6.65 38.66
N GLY A 203 3.91 7.20 37.56
CA GLY A 203 3.63 8.64 37.35
C GLY A 203 4.85 9.33 36.83
#